data_be131bed177c220390d6996e3f2bfbd9
#
_entry.id   be131bed177c220390d6996e3f2bfbd9
#
_cell.length_a   1.000
_cell.length_b   1.000
_cell.length_c   1.000
_cell.angle_alpha   90.00
_cell.angle_beta   90.00
_cell.angle_gamma   90.00
#
_symmetry.space_group_name_H-M   'P 1'
#
loop_
_entity.id
_entity.type
_entity.pdbx_description
1 polymer ?
#
loop_
_entity_poly.entity_id
_entity_poly.type
_entity_poly.pdbx_seq_one_letter_code
_entity_poly.pdbx_strand_id
1 'polypeptide(L)'
;MKRLTLFALASALLWTLPAQAQAPQSDVQTKLNRLKLEPTVRDVQEAALQYFRVNQSQIDSMRSRARSKALAPVLEVSGGYTESKLDDVSTNSYLNFQDFSNPWVVRGSQGVGWNVRGKATLNLPRLIFNPEELDVASLAGLVEGILKESTRLYYMRKRLQVDMVLKPPTDQATMLSKQLRIEELTAMLDAMTGGWYQRALDAVA
;
A
#
# COMPACT_ATOMS: atom_id res chain seq x y z
N MET A 1 -0.60 -91.95 54.07
CA MET A 1 0.44 -90.96 53.84
C MET A 1 -0.13 -89.95 52.84
N LYS A 2 -0.60 -88.81 53.35
CA LYS A 2 -1.33 -87.80 52.55
C LYS A 2 -0.33 -86.70 52.13
N ARG A 3 -0.18 -86.48 50.86
CA ARG A 3 0.59 -85.30 50.33
C ARG A 3 -0.36 -84.17 49.99
N LEU A 4 -0.26 -83.12 50.76
CA LEU A 4 -0.91 -81.82 50.46
C LEU A 4 -0.23 -81.16 49.29
N THR A 5 -1.00 -80.92 48.28
CA THR A 5 -0.53 -80.00 47.18
C THR A 5 -1.13 -78.63 47.41
N LEU A 6 -0.24 -77.67 47.73
CA LEU A 6 -0.55 -76.22 47.79
C LEU A 6 -0.75 -75.67 46.41
N PHE A 7 -1.94 -75.18 46.08
CA PHE A 7 -2.24 -74.38 44.91
C PHE A 7 -1.85 -72.93 45.19
N ALA A 8 -0.82 -72.46 44.55
CA ALA A 8 -0.46 -71.05 44.52
C ALA A 8 -1.32 -70.33 43.46
N LEU A 9 -2.28 -69.53 43.89
CA LEU A 9 -3.05 -68.62 43.06
C LEU A 9 -2.18 -67.41 42.78
N ALA A 10 -1.57 -67.36 41.56
CA ALA A 10 -0.93 -66.18 41.07
C ALA A 10 -2.00 -65.28 40.46
N SER A 11 -2.43 -64.25 41.16
CA SER A 11 -3.31 -63.19 40.70
C SER A 11 -2.51 -62.27 39.84
N ALA A 12 -2.59 -62.42 38.49
CA ALA A 12 -2.10 -61.49 37.50
C ALA A 12 -2.97 -60.22 37.52
N LEU A 13 -2.52 -59.16 38.17
CA LEU A 13 -3.06 -57.83 38.02
C LEU A 13 -2.72 -57.36 36.62
N LEU A 14 -3.64 -57.46 35.68
CA LEU A 14 -3.63 -56.80 34.41
C LEU A 14 -3.78 -55.30 34.64
N TRP A 15 -2.69 -54.60 34.66
CA TRP A 15 -2.69 -53.14 34.55
C TRP A 15 -3.17 -52.77 33.15
N THR A 16 -4.46 -52.45 33.02
CA THR A 16 -5.02 -51.81 31.86
C THR A 16 -4.52 -50.37 31.85
N LEU A 17 -3.42 -50.10 31.15
CA LEU A 17 -3.03 -48.75 30.79
C LEU A 17 -4.15 -48.20 29.93
N PRO A 18 -4.66 -46.98 30.23
CA PRO A 18 -5.58 -46.32 29.32
C PRO A 18 -4.86 -46.13 28.00
N ALA A 19 -5.32 -46.81 26.96
CA ALA A 19 -4.91 -46.54 25.59
C ALA A 19 -5.31 -45.09 25.30
N GLN A 20 -4.36 -44.18 25.41
CA GLN A 20 -4.54 -42.87 24.81
C GLN A 20 -4.82 -43.11 23.33
N ALA A 21 -6.04 -42.83 22.91
CA ALA A 21 -6.43 -42.85 21.51
C ALA A 21 -5.62 -41.80 20.78
N GLN A 22 -4.42 -42.16 20.34
CA GLN A 22 -3.69 -41.41 19.34
C GLN A 22 -4.59 -41.42 18.12
N ALA A 23 -5.05 -40.20 17.71
CA ALA A 23 -5.75 -40.05 16.46
C ALA A 23 -4.94 -40.79 15.38
N PRO A 24 -5.58 -41.59 14.53
CA PRO A 24 -4.84 -42.39 13.54
C PRO A 24 -3.92 -41.49 12.76
N GLN A 25 -2.64 -41.82 12.71
CA GLN A 25 -1.59 -41.00 12.08
C GLN A 25 -1.96 -40.62 10.61
N SER A 26 -2.80 -41.42 9.97
CA SER A 26 -3.39 -41.16 8.65
C SER A 26 -4.25 -39.89 8.62
N ASP A 27 -5.07 -39.62 9.65
CA ASP A 27 -5.96 -38.46 9.68
C ASP A 27 -5.19 -37.15 9.91
N VAL A 28 -4.17 -37.17 10.75
CA VAL A 28 -3.27 -36.04 10.99
C VAL A 28 -2.52 -35.71 9.69
N GLN A 29 -1.99 -36.74 9.03
CA GLN A 29 -1.26 -36.58 7.77
C GLN A 29 -2.15 -36.02 6.66
N THR A 30 -3.39 -36.49 6.55
CA THR A 30 -4.37 -36.01 5.58
C THR A 30 -4.70 -34.54 5.82
N LYS A 31 -4.94 -34.14 7.07
CA LYS A 31 -5.19 -32.74 7.44
C LYS A 31 -3.98 -31.85 7.16
N LEU A 32 -2.76 -32.31 7.47
CA LEU A 32 -1.54 -31.56 7.15
C LEU A 32 -1.32 -31.42 5.64
N ASN A 33 -1.66 -32.44 4.85
CA ASN A 33 -1.57 -32.36 3.40
C ASN A 33 -2.58 -31.36 2.81
N ARG A 34 -3.80 -31.29 3.33
CA ARG A 34 -4.76 -30.22 2.95
C ARG A 34 -4.21 -28.83 3.23
N LEU A 35 -3.56 -28.61 4.38
CA LEU A 35 -2.94 -27.32 4.68
C LEU A 35 -1.81 -26.95 3.70
N LYS A 36 -1.18 -27.91 3.03
CA LYS A 36 -0.16 -27.67 2.00
C LYS A 36 -0.77 -27.23 0.67
N LEU A 37 -2.02 -27.56 0.41
CA LEU A 37 -2.73 -27.16 -0.81
C LEU A 37 -3.24 -25.71 -0.75
N GLU A 38 -3.34 -25.14 0.45
CA GLU A 38 -3.72 -23.74 0.60
C GLU A 38 -2.74 -22.80 -0.12
N PRO A 39 -3.19 -21.61 -0.54
CA PRO A 39 -2.33 -20.61 -1.18
C PRO A 39 -1.06 -20.34 -0.40
N THR A 40 0.05 -20.15 -1.11
CA THR A 40 1.33 -19.85 -0.46
C THR A 40 1.39 -18.41 0.04
N VAL A 41 2.31 -18.12 0.94
CA VAL A 41 2.54 -16.74 1.40
C VAL A 41 2.88 -15.79 0.25
N ARG A 42 3.54 -16.28 -0.79
CA ARG A 42 3.88 -15.49 -1.99
C ARG A 42 2.64 -15.10 -2.77
N ASP A 43 1.72 -16.03 -2.96
CA ASP A 43 0.47 -15.78 -3.67
C ASP A 43 -0.36 -14.72 -2.93
N VAL A 44 -0.41 -14.81 -1.59
CA VAL A 44 -1.08 -13.81 -0.73
C VAL A 44 -0.43 -12.44 -0.84
N GLN A 45 0.91 -12.37 -0.81
CA GLN A 45 1.66 -11.13 -0.96
C GLN A 45 1.39 -10.49 -2.32
N GLU A 46 1.43 -11.28 -3.39
CA GLU A 46 1.18 -10.80 -4.74
C GLU A 46 -0.26 -10.29 -4.89
N ALA A 47 -1.25 -11.04 -4.41
CA ALA A 47 -2.65 -10.62 -4.41
C ALA A 47 -2.86 -9.32 -3.61
N ALA A 48 -2.21 -9.17 -2.45
CA ALA A 48 -2.27 -7.95 -1.66
C ALA A 48 -1.67 -6.75 -2.42
N LEU A 49 -0.49 -6.90 -3.02
CA LEU A 49 0.13 -5.85 -3.81
C LEU A 49 -0.71 -5.45 -5.02
N GLN A 50 -1.35 -6.41 -5.68
CA GLN A 50 -2.27 -6.15 -6.78
C GLN A 50 -3.52 -5.38 -6.32
N TYR A 51 -4.10 -5.76 -5.19
CA TYR A 51 -5.27 -5.09 -4.62
C TYR A 51 -4.96 -3.62 -4.27
N PHE A 52 -3.85 -3.35 -3.62
CA PHE A 52 -3.41 -1.99 -3.30
C PHE A 52 -2.85 -1.24 -4.52
N ARG A 53 -2.77 -1.89 -5.69
CA ARG A 53 -2.21 -1.33 -6.93
C ARG A 53 -0.79 -0.79 -6.76
N VAL A 54 0.00 -1.42 -5.93
CA VAL A 54 1.38 -1.03 -5.67
C VAL A 54 2.30 -2.14 -6.18
N ASN A 55 3.02 -1.85 -7.27
CA ASN A 55 3.96 -2.79 -7.86
C ASN A 55 5.37 -2.18 -7.86
N GLN A 56 6.38 -3.01 -7.61
CA GLN A 56 7.79 -2.60 -7.61
C GLN A 56 8.17 -1.90 -8.93
N SER A 57 7.71 -2.41 -10.07
CA SER A 57 7.96 -1.81 -11.38
C SER A 57 7.36 -0.39 -11.51
N GLN A 58 6.21 -0.13 -10.88
CA GLN A 58 5.63 1.22 -10.84
C GLN A 58 6.48 2.16 -9.99
N ILE A 59 6.98 1.71 -8.85
CA ILE A 59 7.86 2.50 -7.97
C ILE A 59 9.14 2.87 -8.73
N ASP A 60 9.76 1.93 -9.42
CA ASP A 60 10.98 2.17 -10.21
C ASP A 60 10.70 3.12 -11.38
N SER A 61 9.56 2.97 -12.05
CA SER A 61 9.09 3.89 -13.10
C SER A 61 8.83 5.30 -12.56
N MET A 62 8.21 5.44 -11.38
CA MET A 62 7.99 6.74 -10.73
C MET A 62 9.32 7.39 -10.34
N ARG A 63 10.26 6.62 -9.80
CA ARG A 63 11.60 7.11 -9.47
C ARG A 63 12.35 7.62 -10.70
N SER A 64 12.29 6.88 -11.81
CA SER A 64 12.89 7.30 -13.09
C SER A 64 12.25 8.58 -13.61
N ARG A 65 10.92 8.69 -13.57
CA ARG A 65 10.20 9.91 -14.00
C ARG A 65 10.49 11.10 -13.10
N ALA A 66 10.58 10.91 -11.79
CA ALA A 66 10.93 11.97 -10.84
C ALA A 66 12.31 12.56 -11.16
N ARG A 67 13.29 11.70 -11.45
CA ARG A 67 14.63 12.13 -11.88
C ARG A 67 14.62 12.86 -13.23
N SER A 68 13.92 12.32 -14.23
CA SER A 68 13.82 12.94 -15.54
C SER A 68 13.13 14.30 -15.50
N LYS A 69 12.10 14.45 -14.65
CA LYS A 69 11.40 15.72 -14.43
C LYS A 69 12.31 16.80 -13.82
N ALA A 70 13.26 16.40 -12.95
CA ALA A 70 14.22 17.33 -12.37
C ALA A 70 15.18 17.95 -13.42
N LEU A 71 15.39 17.26 -14.54
CA LEU A 71 16.20 17.73 -15.66
C LEU A 71 15.42 18.63 -16.65
N ALA A 72 14.08 18.56 -16.63
CA ALA A 72 13.27 19.33 -17.56
C ALA A 72 13.19 20.80 -17.14
N PRO A 73 13.46 21.76 -18.06
CA PRO A 73 13.25 23.17 -17.78
C PRO A 73 11.75 23.47 -17.64
N VAL A 74 11.43 24.38 -16.75
CA VAL A 74 10.09 24.98 -16.68
C VAL A 74 10.01 26.06 -17.74
N LEU A 75 9.13 25.88 -18.71
CA LEU A 75 8.87 26.86 -19.77
C LEU A 75 7.66 27.68 -19.38
N GLU A 76 7.85 29.01 -19.35
CA GLU A 76 6.81 29.99 -19.09
C GLU A 76 6.72 30.90 -20.31
N VAL A 77 5.53 31.03 -20.90
CA VAL A 77 5.25 31.96 -21.99
C VAL A 77 4.19 32.93 -21.48
N SER A 78 4.52 34.21 -21.47
CA SER A 78 3.59 35.27 -21.09
C SER A 78 3.44 36.24 -22.24
N GLY A 79 2.21 36.70 -22.48
CA GLY A 79 1.86 37.73 -23.45
C GLY A 79 1.09 38.86 -22.76
N GLY A 80 1.40 40.09 -23.09
CA GLY A 80 0.70 41.26 -22.60
C GLY A 80 0.36 42.21 -23.74
N TYR A 81 -0.83 42.79 -23.67
CA TYR A 81 -1.25 43.91 -24.50
C TYR A 81 -1.42 45.13 -23.61
N THR A 82 -0.82 46.24 -24.01
CA THR A 82 -0.91 47.52 -23.28
C THR A 82 -1.37 48.58 -24.24
N GLU A 83 -2.47 49.23 -23.91
CA GLU A 83 -2.94 50.43 -24.57
C GLU A 83 -2.78 51.58 -23.58
N SER A 84 -1.98 52.59 -23.95
CA SER A 84 -1.84 53.81 -23.18
C SER A 84 -2.37 54.97 -23.97
N LYS A 85 -3.26 55.74 -23.36
CA LYS A 85 -3.77 56.99 -23.89
C LYS A 85 -3.49 58.10 -22.89
N LEU A 86 -2.63 59.00 -23.29
CA LEU A 86 -2.26 60.17 -22.50
C LEU A 86 -2.81 61.42 -23.24
N ASP A 87 -3.79 62.05 -22.62
CA ASP A 87 -4.27 63.34 -23.05
C ASP A 87 -3.68 64.41 -22.13
N ASP A 88 -2.63 65.09 -22.61
CA ASP A 88 -2.03 66.19 -21.88
C ASP A 88 -2.61 67.50 -22.39
N VAL A 89 -3.35 68.16 -21.53
CA VAL A 89 -3.95 69.47 -21.82
C VAL A 89 -3.09 70.53 -21.16
N SER A 90 -2.29 71.22 -21.92
CA SER A 90 -1.48 72.34 -21.43
C SER A 90 -1.95 73.69 -21.96
N THR A 91 -1.96 74.72 -21.06
CA THR A 91 -2.18 76.09 -21.53
C THR A 91 -0.98 76.61 -22.31
N ASN A 92 -1.24 77.13 -23.48
CA ASN A 92 -0.18 77.71 -24.27
C ASN A 92 0.24 79.07 -23.69
N SER A 93 1.32 79.10 -22.93
CA SER A 93 1.86 80.33 -22.33
C SER A 93 2.59 81.23 -23.24
N TYR A 94 2.72 80.88 -24.50
CA TYR A 94 3.33 81.68 -25.56
C TYR A 94 2.32 82.35 -26.53
N LEU A 95 1.06 82.44 -26.10
CA LEU A 95 0.06 83.14 -26.88
C LEU A 95 0.44 84.62 -27.02
N ASN A 96 0.82 85.05 -28.25
CA ASN A 96 0.73 86.46 -28.59
C ASN A 96 -0.73 86.86 -28.38
N PHE A 97 -0.92 88.02 -27.73
CA PHE A 97 -2.20 88.57 -27.31
C PHE A 97 -3.19 88.81 -28.43
N GLN A 98 -2.99 88.30 -29.64
CA GLN A 98 -3.85 88.50 -30.82
C GLN A 98 -4.66 87.30 -31.24
N ASP A 99 -4.43 86.11 -30.64
CA ASP A 99 -5.21 84.92 -31.02
C ASP A 99 -5.83 84.26 -29.75
N PHE A 100 -6.96 84.74 -29.34
CA PHE A 100 -7.75 84.21 -28.19
C PHE A 100 -8.62 83.06 -28.60
N SER A 101 -8.58 82.53 -29.81
CA SER A 101 -9.50 81.50 -30.28
C SER A 101 -9.22 80.09 -29.78
N ASN A 102 -7.94 79.84 -29.36
CA ASN A 102 -7.60 78.51 -28.87
C ASN A 102 -6.51 78.56 -27.78
N PRO A 103 -6.87 78.82 -26.52
CA PRO A 103 -5.90 78.93 -25.43
C PRO A 103 -5.31 77.63 -24.97
N TRP A 104 -5.79 76.51 -25.52
CA TRP A 104 -5.44 75.20 -25.08
C TRP A 104 -4.69 74.43 -26.21
N VAL A 105 -3.58 73.82 -25.85
CA VAL A 105 -2.88 72.85 -26.73
C VAL A 105 -3.13 71.46 -26.13
N VAL A 106 -3.87 70.67 -26.85
CA VAL A 106 -4.06 69.26 -26.50
C VAL A 106 -2.99 68.44 -27.22
N ARG A 107 -2.09 67.88 -26.47
CA ARG A 107 -1.14 66.89 -26.99
C ARG A 107 -1.60 65.51 -26.55
N GLY A 108 -2.19 64.77 -27.46
CA GLY A 108 -2.54 63.39 -27.27
C GLY A 108 -1.39 62.48 -27.67
N SER A 109 -1.00 61.58 -26.81
CA SER A 109 -0.11 60.48 -27.15
C SER A 109 -0.88 59.16 -26.99
N GLN A 110 -1.02 58.46 -28.09
CA GLN A 110 -1.60 57.09 -28.04
C GLN A 110 -0.49 56.09 -28.30
N GLY A 111 -0.32 55.17 -27.37
CA GLY A 111 0.65 54.09 -27.48
C GLY A 111 -0.05 52.75 -27.43
N VAL A 112 0.13 51.91 -28.43
CA VAL A 112 -0.29 50.53 -28.43
C VAL A 112 0.96 49.67 -28.38
N GLY A 113 1.08 48.86 -27.33
CA GLY A 113 2.18 47.94 -27.17
C GLY A 113 1.70 46.50 -26.94
N TRP A 114 2.30 45.58 -27.61
CA TRP A 114 2.16 44.16 -27.26
C TRP A 114 3.54 43.59 -26.93
N ASN A 115 3.59 42.73 -25.95
CA ASN A 115 4.80 42.04 -25.58
C ASN A 115 4.55 40.53 -25.49
N VAL A 116 5.52 39.77 -25.93
CA VAL A 116 5.57 38.32 -25.74
C VAL A 116 6.90 38.02 -25.08
N ARG A 117 6.84 37.30 -23.94
CA ARG A 117 8.03 36.93 -23.19
C ARG A 117 8.04 35.41 -22.99
N GLY A 118 9.13 34.79 -23.43
CA GLY A 118 9.47 33.42 -23.13
C GLY A 118 10.51 33.35 -22.02
N LYS A 119 10.29 32.51 -21.01
CA LYS A 119 11.24 32.26 -19.92
C LYS A 119 11.43 30.76 -19.77
N ALA A 120 12.67 30.30 -19.79
CA ALA A 120 13.05 28.94 -19.48
C ALA A 120 13.83 28.94 -18.15
N THR A 121 13.32 28.21 -17.15
CA THR A 121 13.96 28.13 -15.82
C THR A 121 14.42 26.71 -15.56
N LEU A 122 15.71 26.52 -15.34
CA LEU A 122 16.31 25.27 -14.91
C LEU A 122 16.56 25.33 -13.40
N ASN A 123 15.99 24.37 -12.66
CA ASN A 123 16.09 24.36 -11.21
C ASN A 123 17.16 23.35 -10.78
N LEU A 124 18.42 23.77 -10.76
CA LEU A 124 19.58 22.94 -10.42
C LEU A 124 19.49 22.29 -9.00
N PRO A 125 18.99 22.97 -7.96
CA PRO A 125 18.79 22.33 -6.65
C PRO A 125 17.95 21.07 -6.68
N ARG A 126 16.97 20.95 -7.60
CA ARG A 126 16.16 19.74 -7.76
C ARG A 126 16.93 18.52 -8.28
N LEU A 127 18.12 18.73 -8.88
CA LEU A 127 18.98 17.63 -9.30
C LEU A 127 19.69 16.97 -8.11
N ILE A 128 19.92 17.72 -7.04
CA ILE A 128 20.59 17.25 -5.82
C ILE A 128 19.55 16.72 -4.82
N PHE A 129 18.44 17.44 -4.67
CA PHE A 129 17.35 17.10 -3.76
C PHE A 129 16.02 17.27 -4.48
N ASN A 130 15.37 16.14 -4.80
CA ASN A 130 14.05 16.13 -5.41
C ASN A 130 13.01 15.66 -4.39
N PRO A 131 12.06 16.52 -3.96
CA PRO A 131 11.01 16.13 -3.02
C PRO A 131 10.15 14.96 -3.52
N GLU A 132 10.00 14.80 -4.84
CA GLU A 132 9.25 13.69 -5.44
C GLU A 132 9.91 12.32 -5.17
N GLU A 133 11.22 12.27 -4.87
CA GLU A 133 11.89 11.03 -4.44
C GLU A 133 11.45 10.60 -3.04
N LEU A 134 11.06 11.53 -2.16
CA LEU A 134 10.52 11.23 -0.83
C LEU A 134 9.12 10.58 -0.95
N ASP A 135 8.31 11.06 -1.89
CA ASP A 135 6.98 10.47 -2.15
C ASP A 135 7.13 9.02 -2.65
N VAL A 136 8.11 8.77 -3.52
CA VAL A 136 8.41 7.40 -3.98
C VAL A 136 8.96 6.54 -2.86
N ALA A 137 9.77 7.09 -1.95
CA ALA A 137 10.26 6.37 -0.78
C ALA A 137 9.13 5.99 0.19
N SER A 138 8.13 6.86 0.36
CA SER A 138 6.95 6.56 1.18
C SER A 138 6.11 5.41 0.61
N LEU A 139 5.98 5.33 -0.72
CA LEU A 139 5.32 4.20 -1.38
C LEU A 139 6.09 2.89 -1.19
N ALA A 140 7.42 2.93 -1.22
CA ALA A 140 8.24 1.75 -0.92
C ALA A 140 8.02 1.27 0.53
N GLY A 141 7.91 2.19 1.49
CA GLY A 141 7.54 1.87 2.87
C GLY A 141 6.14 1.26 3.00
N LEU A 142 5.18 1.71 2.22
CA LEU A 142 3.84 1.12 2.16
C LEU A 142 3.89 -0.34 1.66
N VAL A 143 4.66 -0.60 0.59
CA VAL A 143 4.87 -1.96 0.06
C VAL A 143 5.47 -2.87 1.11
N GLU A 144 6.52 -2.41 1.79
CA GLU A 144 7.15 -3.17 2.88
C GLU A 144 6.15 -3.46 4.01
N GLY A 145 5.32 -2.48 4.39
CA GLY A 145 4.26 -2.63 5.39
C GLY A 145 3.25 -3.71 4.99
N ILE A 146 2.76 -3.69 3.74
CA ILE A 146 1.81 -4.68 3.21
C ILE A 146 2.44 -6.09 3.23
N LEU A 147 3.66 -6.23 2.74
CA LEU A 147 4.37 -7.52 2.69
C LEU A 147 4.62 -8.07 4.10
N LYS A 148 5.03 -7.23 5.03
CA LYS A 148 5.30 -7.61 6.42
C LYS A 148 4.02 -8.04 7.13
N GLU A 149 2.93 -7.27 6.99
CA GLU A 149 1.68 -7.57 7.67
C GLU A 149 0.99 -8.81 7.08
N SER A 150 0.92 -8.94 5.75
CA SER A 150 0.37 -10.14 5.10
C SER A 150 1.14 -11.40 5.49
N THR A 151 2.47 -11.32 5.54
CA THR A 151 3.32 -12.42 5.99
C THR A 151 3.04 -12.79 7.45
N ARG A 152 2.92 -11.79 8.34
CA ARG A 152 2.63 -11.97 9.76
C ARG A 152 1.30 -12.68 9.96
N LEU A 153 0.24 -12.17 9.34
CA LEU A 153 -1.11 -12.74 9.44
C LEU A 153 -1.17 -14.16 8.89
N TYR A 154 -0.54 -14.39 7.74
CA TYR A 154 -0.48 -15.72 7.12
C TYR A 154 0.14 -16.76 8.06
N TYR A 155 1.31 -16.48 8.61
CA TYR A 155 1.98 -17.43 9.49
C TYR A 155 1.32 -17.57 10.87
N MET A 156 0.68 -16.52 11.38
CA MET A 156 -0.13 -16.62 12.60
C MET A 156 -1.30 -17.58 12.40
N ARG A 157 -2.04 -17.43 11.29
CA ARG A 157 -3.12 -18.34 10.91
C ARG A 157 -2.60 -19.78 10.73
N LYS A 158 -1.56 -19.95 9.94
CA LYS A 158 -0.98 -21.25 9.63
C LYS A 158 -0.50 -21.99 10.89
N ARG A 159 0.12 -21.26 11.81
CA ARG A 159 0.58 -21.82 13.09
C ARG A 159 -0.60 -22.33 13.94
N LEU A 160 -1.69 -21.55 14.04
CA LEU A 160 -2.89 -21.98 14.76
C LEU A 160 -3.55 -23.21 14.13
N GLN A 161 -3.61 -23.27 12.80
CA GLN A 161 -4.14 -24.44 12.08
C GLN A 161 -3.32 -25.70 12.38
N VAL A 162 -1.99 -25.59 12.28
CA VAL A 162 -1.08 -26.71 12.58
C VAL A 162 -1.18 -27.11 14.06
N ASP A 163 -1.27 -26.15 14.98
CA ASP A 163 -1.45 -26.44 16.42
C ASP A 163 -2.77 -27.18 16.70
N MET A 164 -3.86 -26.78 16.04
CA MET A 164 -5.14 -27.47 16.15
C MET A 164 -5.12 -28.90 15.58
N VAL A 165 -4.31 -29.15 14.54
CA VAL A 165 -4.18 -30.50 13.96
C VAL A 165 -3.29 -31.39 14.84
N LEU A 166 -2.18 -30.88 15.36
CA LEU A 166 -1.21 -31.65 16.12
C LEU A 166 -1.60 -31.80 17.57
N LYS A 167 -2.24 -30.79 18.17
CA LYS A 167 -2.62 -30.75 19.58
C LYS A 167 -4.03 -30.17 19.70
N PRO A 168 -5.06 -30.94 19.32
CA PRO A 168 -6.44 -30.49 19.46
C PRO A 168 -6.75 -30.23 20.93
N PRO A 169 -7.34 -29.08 21.27
CA PRO A 169 -7.76 -28.79 22.63
C PRO A 169 -8.82 -29.81 23.10
N THR A 170 -8.73 -30.22 24.33
CA THR A 170 -9.75 -31.10 24.95
C THR A 170 -10.95 -30.30 25.45
N ASP A 171 -10.76 -29.03 25.75
CA ASP A 171 -11.80 -28.11 26.18
C ASP A 171 -12.49 -27.43 24.98
N GLN A 172 -13.81 -27.52 24.94
CA GLN A 172 -14.64 -27.00 23.86
C GLN A 172 -14.55 -25.46 23.72
N ALA A 173 -14.45 -24.74 24.85
CA ALA A 173 -14.31 -23.30 24.84
C ALA A 173 -12.98 -22.85 24.19
N THR A 174 -11.90 -23.54 24.54
CA THR A 174 -10.58 -23.31 23.95
C THR A 174 -10.55 -23.65 22.45
N MET A 175 -11.22 -24.72 22.05
CA MET A 175 -11.35 -25.12 20.65
C MET A 175 -12.07 -24.04 19.83
N LEU A 176 -13.23 -23.58 20.30
CA LEU A 176 -14.01 -22.55 19.67
C LEU A 176 -13.23 -21.22 19.56
N SER A 177 -12.54 -20.83 20.63
CA SER A 177 -11.71 -19.62 20.65
C SER A 177 -10.59 -19.66 19.60
N LYS A 178 -9.90 -20.80 19.45
CA LYS A 178 -8.86 -20.95 18.40
C LYS A 178 -9.47 -20.93 17.01
N GLN A 179 -10.66 -21.51 16.83
CA GLN A 179 -11.38 -21.52 15.56
C GLN A 179 -11.79 -20.11 15.14
N LEU A 180 -12.40 -19.33 16.04
CA LEU A 180 -12.73 -17.92 15.82
C LEU A 180 -11.48 -17.10 15.47
N ARG A 181 -10.34 -17.37 16.11
CA ARG A 181 -9.10 -16.68 15.80
C ARG A 181 -8.58 -16.99 14.40
N ILE A 182 -8.73 -18.23 13.92
CA ILE A 182 -8.39 -18.62 12.56
C ILE A 182 -9.30 -17.89 11.56
N GLU A 183 -10.59 -17.81 11.85
CA GLU A 183 -11.57 -17.09 11.01
C GLU A 183 -11.25 -15.59 10.96
N GLU A 184 -10.95 -14.97 12.09
CA GLU A 184 -10.53 -13.57 12.17
C GLU A 184 -9.30 -13.30 11.31
N LEU A 185 -8.25 -14.13 11.43
CA LEU A 185 -7.03 -13.98 10.63
C LEU A 185 -7.28 -14.24 9.14
N THR A 186 -8.20 -15.14 8.81
CA THR A 186 -8.64 -15.39 7.43
C THR A 186 -9.35 -14.16 6.86
N ALA A 187 -10.27 -13.56 7.62
CA ALA A 187 -10.97 -12.35 7.22
C ALA A 187 -10.01 -11.16 7.03
N MET A 188 -9.00 -11.02 7.90
CA MET A 188 -7.97 -10.00 7.74
C MET A 188 -7.15 -10.18 6.47
N LEU A 189 -6.72 -11.41 6.15
CA LEU A 189 -6.01 -11.72 4.91
C LEU A 189 -6.90 -11.49 3.69
N ASP A 190 -8.17 -11.85 3.78
CA ASP A 190 -9.14 -11.64 2.71
C ASP A 190 -9.38 -10.16 2.45
N ALA A 191 -9.52 -9.36 3.49
CA ALA A 191 -9.62 -7.90 3.38
C ALA A 191 -8.36 -7.28 2.73
N MET A 192 -7.16 -7.76 3.09
CA MET A 192 -5.90 -7.28 2.49
C MET A 192 -5.72 -7.68 1.03
N THR A 193 -6.38 -8.74 0.58
CA THR A 193 -6.30 -9.26 -0.80
C THR A 193 -7.54 -8.94 -1.64
N GLY A 194 -8.47 -8.13 -1.12
CA GLY A 194 -9.69 -7.74 -1.83
C GLY A 194 -10.60 -8.92 -2.17
N GLY A 195 -10.77 -9.85 -1.25
CA GLY A 195 -11.62 -11.03 -1.42
C GLY A 195 -10.97 -12.17 -2.22
N TRP A 196 -9.69 -12.04 -2.58
CA TRP A 196 -8.99 -13.09 -3.34
C TRP A 196 -8.67 -14.30 -2.46
N TYR A 197 -8.28 -14.06 -1.21
CA TYR A 197 -7.81 -15.13 -0.33
C TYR A 197 -8.89 -16.17 -0.03
N GLN A 198 -10.12 -15.71 0.27
CA GLN A 198 -11.25 -16.61 0.51
C GLN A 198 -11.57 -17.44 -0.74
N ARG A 199 -11.63 -16.80 -1.91
CA ARG A 199 -11.87 -17.51 -3.20
C ARG A 199 -10.81 -18.57 -3.50
N ALA A 200 -9.55 -18.28 -3.17
CA ALA A 200 -8.45 -19.22 -3.35
C ALA A 200 -8.52 -20.41 -2.37
N LEU A 201 -9.02 -20.20 -1.15
CA LEU A 201 -9.29 -21.28 -0.19
C LEU A 201 -10.46 -22.15 -0.68
N ASP A 202 -11.54 -21.53 -1.14
CA ASP A 202 -12.74 -22.25 -1.62
C ASP A 202 -12.42 -23.11 -2.86
N ALA A 203 -11.45 -22.71 -3.68
CA ALA A 203 -11.01 -23.49 -4.83
C ALA A 203 -10.22 -24.75 -4.48
N VAL A 204 -9.74 -24.86 -3.24
CA VAL A 204 -8.91 -25.99 -2.75
C VAL A 204 -9.69 -26.87 -1.76
N ALA A 205 -10.83 -26.39 -1.22
CA ALA A 205 -11.67 -27.12 -0.25
C ALA A 205 -12.43 -28.26 -0.89
#